data_6f0c4f9dd9a365327b4ffc87fe498b7c
#
_entry.id   6f0c4f9dd9a365327b4ffc87fe498b7c
#
_cell.length_a   1.000
_cell.length_b   1.000
_cell.length_c   1.000
_cell.angle_alpha   90.00
_cell.angle_beta   90.00
_cell.angle_gamma   90.00
#
_symmetry.space_group_name_H-M   'P 1'
#
loop_
_entity.id
_entity.type
_entity.pdbx_description
1 polymer ?
#
loop_
_entity_poly.entity_id
_entity_poly.type
_entity_poly.pdbx_seq_one_letter_code
_entity_poly.pdbx_strand_id
1 'polypeptide(L)'
;MMKKRLIFTLLLAAFIVACFAQKPYKVVFYNFENLFDTIPDPDVLDKEFTPDGPKRWNTAKYTRKIGNLERVLFDIAAQDKDYPIVIGVSEIENRAVMEDVIATPKLAPGNYRVVHYDSPDARGVDVGFFYRPDVFKLEGSQAIKFNMPGRPDFRT
;
A
#
# COMPACT_ATOMS: atom_id res chain seq x y z
N MET A 1 53.10 -21.50 7.67
CA MET A 1 51.81 -22.09 7.31
C MET A 1 50.66 -21.59 8.19
N MET A 2 50.81 -21.46 9.51
CA MET A 2 49.76 -20.99 10.43
C MET A 2 49.17 -19.61 10.09
N LYS A 3 49.99 -18.59 9.80
CA LYS A 3 49.49 -17.23 9.46
C LYS A 3 48.59 -17.20 8.23
N LYS A 4 48.87 -17.98 7.18
CA LYS A 4 48.03 -18.05 5.98
C LYS A 4 46.69 -18.72 6.27
N ARG A 5 46.66 -19.77 7.12
CA ARG A 5 45.39 -20.42 7.53
C ARG A 5 44.54 -19.50 8.39
N LEU A 6 45.14 -18.75 9.31
CA LEU A 6 44.44 -17.78 10.15
C LEU A 6 43.79 -16.64 9.30
N ILE A 7 44.54 -16.09 8.32
CA ILE A 7 44.01 -15.09 7.43
C ILE A 7 42.84 -15.60 6.58
N PHE A 8 42.95 -16.83 6.06
CA PHE A 8 41.87 -17.46 5.28
C PHE A 8 40.63 -17.71 6.14
N THR A 9 40.79 -18.15 7.38
CA THR A 9 39.65 -18.35 8.31
C THR A 9 38.98 -17.04 8.67
N LEU A 10 39.74 -15.97 8.89
CA LEU A 10 39.21 -14.62 9.14
C LEU A 10 38.46 -14.05 7.93
N LEU A 11 38.98 -14.24 6.72
CA LEU A 11 38.30 -13.82 5.49
C LEU A 11 37.00 -14.60 5.26
N LEU A 12 37.00 -15.92 5.51
CA LEU A 12 35.80 -16.74 5.39
C LEU A 12 34.76 -16.36 6.44
N ALA A 13 35.16 -16.10 7.69
CA ALA A 13 34.28 -15.63 8.75
C ALA A 13 33.68 -14.23 8.40
N ALA A 14 34.47 -13.31 7.87
CA ALA A 14 34.01 -12.00 7.42
C ALA A 14 33.01 -12.12 6.25
N PHE A 15 33.23 -13.06 5.33
CA PHE A 15 32.32 -13.32 4.21
C PHE A 15 30.99 -13.90 4.68
N ILE A 16 31.01 -14.82 5.66
CA ILE A 16 29.79 -15.39 6.26
C ILE A 16 28.97 -14.30 6.96
N VAL A 17 29.62 -13.41 7.73
CA VAL A 17 28.94 -12.29 8.41
C VAL A 17 28.30 -11.34 7.39
N ALA A 18 28.98 -11.06 6.27
CA ALA A 18 28.41 -10.20 5.22
C ALA A 18 27.16 -10.82 4.55
N CYS A 19 27.10 -12.15 4.40
CA CYS A 19 25.93 -12.85 3.85
C CYS A 19 24.68 -12.76 4.74
N PHE A 20 24.83 -12.59 6.06
CA PHE A 20 23.71 -12.44 7.00
C PHE A 20 23.26 -10.98 7.21
N ALA A 21 23.94 -10.03 6.59
CA ALA A 21 23.65 -8.60 6.75
C ALA A 21 22.57 -8.07 5.79
N GLN A 22 21.91 -8.91 5.01
CA GLN A 22 20.82 -8.47 4.14
C GLN A 22 19.58 -8.14 4.98
N LYS A 23 19.20 -6.87 4.97
CA LYS A 23 17.95 -6.43 5.60
C LYS A 23 16.76 -6.98 4.82
N PRO A 24 15.85 -7.74 5.45
CA PRO A 24 14.64 -8.20 4.77
C PRO A 24 13.78 -6.99 4.39
N TYR A 25 13.25 -7.02 3.18
CA TYR A 25 12.25 -6.04 2.76
C TYR A 25 10.84 -6.55 3.07
N LYS A 26 10.01 -5.66 3.58
CA LYS A 26 8.61 -5.96 3.90
C LYS A 26 7.71 -5.48 2.76
N VAL A 27 6.88 -6.39 2.26
CA VAL A 27 5.78 -6.12 1.32
C VAL A 27 4.48 -6.48 2.01
N VAL A 28 3.49 -5.62 1.92
CA VAL A 28 2.18 -5.76 2.59
C VAL A 28 1.08 -5.66 1.55
N PHE A 29 0.00 -6.39 1.75
CA PHE A 29 -1.29 -6.16 1.09
C PHE A 29 -2.37 -6.00 2.16
N TYR A 30 -3.23 -4.98 2.01
CA TYR A 30 -4.28 -4.69 2.97
C TYR A 30 -5.55 -4.20 2.27
N ASN A 31 -6.70 -4.81 2.57
CA ASN A 31 -8.00 -4.34 2.10
C ASN A 31 -8.45 -3.16 2.97
N PHE A 32 -8.76 -2.03 2.34
CA PHE A 32 -9.20 -0.82 3.04
C PHE A 32 -10.72 -0.81 3.34
N GLU A 33 -11.43 -1.87 2.97
CA GLU A 33 -12.84 -2.07 3.31
C GLU A 33 -13.75 -0.90 2.90
N ASN A 34 -13.74 -0.56 1.62
CA ASN A 34 -14.50 0.55 1.04
C ASN A 34 -14.08 1.90 1.64
N LEU A 35 -12.85 2.32 1.37
CA LEU A 35 -12.37 3.66 1.71
C LEU A 35 -12.86 4.64 0.65
N PHE A 36 -13.99 5.27 0.92
CA PHE A 36 -14.57 6.37 0.15
C PHE A 36 -14.29 7.70 0.85
N ASP A 37 -14.18 8.77 0.07
CA ASP A 37 -14.25 10.12 0.62
C ASP A 37 -15.71 10.51 0.97
N THR A 38 -16.05 11.77 1.03
CA THR A 38 -17.41 12.24 1.36
C THR A 38 -18.04 13.04 0.23
N ILE A 39 -17.43 13.01 -0.96
CA ILE A 39 -17.85 13.77 -2.14
C ILE A 39 -18.52 12.79 -3.09
N PRO A 40 -19.79 13.00 -3.47
CA PRO A 40 -20.47 12.11 -4.40
C PRO A 40 -19.78 12.10 -5.76
N ASP A 41 -19.51 10.93 -6.32
CA ASP A 41 -19.07 10.78 -7.70
C ASP A 41 -20.30 10.44 -8.58
N PRO A 42 -20.61 11.27 -9.59
CA PRO A 42 -21.77 11.05 -10.46
C PRO A 42 -21.65 9.81 -11.36
N ASP A 43 -20.45 9.32 -11.59
CA ASP A 43 -20.15 8.26 -12.56
C ASP A 43 -20.15 6.85 -11.95
N VAL A 44 -20.26 6.75 -10.61
CA VAL A 44 -20.23 5.46 -9.89
C VAL A 44 -21.39 5.32 -8.89
N LEU A 45 -21.57 4.11 -8.37
CA LEU A 45 -22.65 3.78 -7.43
C LEU A 45 -22.19 3.93 -5.96
N ASP A 46 -21.68 5.11 -5.61
CA ASP A 46 -21.12 5.43 -4.30
C ASP A 46 -22.14 6.00 -3.28
N LYS A 47 -23.40 6.17 -3.66
CA LYS A 47 -24.46 6.84 -2.88
C LYS A 47 -24.61 6.37 -1.44
N GLU A 48 -24.13 5.16 -1.12
CA GLU A 48 -24.10 4.68 0.25
C GLU A 48 -23.06 5.40 1.12
N PHE A 49 -21.98 5.89 0.50
CA PHE A 49 -20.82 6.50 1.15
C PHE A 49 -20.85 8.03 1.09
N THR A 50 -22.04 8.62 1.11
CA THR A 50 -22.22 10.06 1.17
C THR A 50 -22.83 10.50 2.51
N PRO A 51 -22.72 11.79 2.89
CA PRO A 51 -23.32 12.30 4.14
C PRO A 51 -24.81 12.06 4.25
N ASP A 52 -25.54 12.13 3.12
CA ASP A 52 -26.99 11.96 3.02
C ASP A 52 -27.39 10.50 2.68
N GLY A 53 -26.42 9.66 2.39
CA GLY A 53 -26.63 8.26 2.05
C GLY A 53 -26.97 7.35 3.25
N PRO A 54 -27.36 6.11 2.99
CA PRO A 54 -27.76 5.15 4.05
C PRO A 54 -26.71 4.97 5.15
N LYS A 55 -25.43 5.03 4.82
CA LYS A 55 -24.33 4.88 5.78
C LYS A 55 -24.03 6.19 6.52
N ARG A 56 -24.65 7.31 6.10
CA ARG A 56 -24.37 8.65 6.63
C ARG A 56 -22.84 8.86 6.74
N TRP A 57 -22.17 8.64 5.62
CA TRP A 57 -20.73 8.69 5.53
C TRP A 57 -20.26 10.14 5.47
N ASN A 58 -19.82 10.66 6.61
CA ASN A 58 -19.44 12.05 6.79
C ASN A 58 -17.95 12.18 7.14
N THR A 59 -17.45 13.39 7.17
CA THR A 59 -16.05 13.72 7.48
C THR A 59 -15.57 13.09 8.79
N ALA A 60 -16.41 13.02 9.83
CA ALA A 60 -16.00 12.42 11.11
C ALA A 60 -15.75 10.90 10.98
N LYS A 61 -16.58 10.20 10.20
CA LYS A 61 -16.39 8.77 9.91
C LYS A 61 -15.18 8.55 9.02
N TYR A 62 -15.03 9.36 7.99
CA TYR A 62 -13.88 9.32 7.09
C TYR A 62 -12.57 9.51 7.86
N THR A 63 -12.44 10.61 8.61
CA THR A 63 -11.24 10.89 9.43
C THR A 63 -10.92 9.77 10.41
N ARG A 64 -11.95 9.19 11.05
CA ARG A 64 -11.76 8.04 11.93
C ARG A 64 -11.20 6.84 11.21
N LYS A 65 -11.70 6.57 9.99
CA LYS A 65 -11.23 5.45 9.17
C LYS A 65 -9.78 5.66 8.72
N ILE A 66 -9.44 6.85 8.26
CA ILE A 66 -8.05 7.23 7.96
C ILE A 66 -7.15 7.00 9.17
N GLY A 67 -7.53 7.46 10.36
CA GLY A 67 -6.76 7.25 11.58
C GLY A 67 -6.63 5.77 12.01
N ASN A 68 -7.63 4.94 11.71
CA ASN A 68 -7.53 3.49 11.95
C ASN A 68 -6.55 2.83 10.98
N LEU A 69 -6.58 3.20 9.69
CA LEU A 69 -5.64 2.72 8.68
C LEU A 69 -4.21 3.16 8.98
N GLU A 70 -4.02 4.43 9.37
CA GLU A 70 -2.73 4.93 9.88
C GLU A 70 -2.18 4.04 10.97
N ARG A 71 -3.00 3.75 11.99
CA ARG A 71 -2.58 2.93 13.13
C ARG A 71 -2.14 1.53 12.69
N VAL A 72 -2.97 0.84 11.89
CA VAL A 72 -2.67 -0.52 11.43
C VAL A 72 -1.39 -0.56 10.60
N LEU A 73 -1.24 0.32 9.62
CA LEU A 73 -0.07 0.35 8.76
C LEU A 73 1.20 0.76 9.52
N PHE A 74 1.07 1.66 10.49
CA PHE A 74 2.18 2.04 11.37
C PHE A 74 2.58 0.90 12.31
N ASP A 75 1.62 0.18 12.90
CA ASP A 75 1.91 -0.97 13.76
C ASP A 75 2.64 -2.08 12.99
N ILE A 76 2.29 -2.28 11.71
CA ILE A 76 3.04 -3.19 10.82
C ILE A 76 4.47 -2.67 10.60
N ALA A 77 4.66 -1.37 10.38
CA ALA A 77 6.00 -0.78 10.24
C ALA A 77 6.83 -0.92 11.52
N ALA A 78 6.21 -0.70 12.68
CA ALA A 78 6.87 -0.74 13.98
C ALA A 78 7.46 -2.12 14.34
N GLN A 79 6.90 -3.22 13.82
CA GLN A 79 7.38 -4.59 14.09
C GLN A 79 8.86 -4.77 13.75
N ASP A 80 9.31 -4.21 12.62
CA ASP A 80 10.70 -4.31 12.17
C ASP A 80 11.44 -2.96 12.25
N LYS A 81 10.84 -1.96 12.88
CA LYS A 81 11.36 -0.58 12.95
C LYS A 81 11.66 0.02 11.59
N ASP A 82 10.91 -0.41 10.58
CA ASP A 82 11.02 0.12 9.23
C ASP A 82 9.69 0.02 8.49
N TYR A 83 9.42 0.99 7.64
CA TYR A 83 8.24 1.02 6.81
C TYR A 83 8.29 -0.05 5.72
N PRO A 84 7.16 -0.71 5.40
CA PRO A 84 7.07 -1.58 4.23
C PRO A 84 7.53 -0.86 2.98
N ILE A 85 8.26 -1.57 2.11
CA ILE A 85 8.76 -0.95 0.87
C ILE A 85 7.69 -0.80 -0.19
N VAL A 86 6.67 -1.69 -0.14
CA VAL A 86 5.45 -1.65 -0.96
C VAL A 86 4.26 -2.04 -0.09
N ILE A 87 3.14 -1.33 -0.25
CA ILE A 87 1.85 -1.67 0.33
C ILE A 87 0.83 -1.70 -0.80
N GLY A 88 0.36 -2.88 -1.20
CA GLY A 88 -0.80 -3.06 -2.07
C GLY A 88 -2.07 -2.83 -1.29
N VAL A 89 -3.05 -2.17 -1.90
CA VAL A 89 -4.34 -1.87 -1.27
C VAL A 89 -5.48 -2.16 -2.23
N SER A 90 -6.64 -2.48 -1.66
CA SER A 90 -7.88 -2.68 -2.40
C SER A 90 -9.04 -2.01 -1.69
N GLU A 91 -10.16 -1.89 -2.44
CA GLU A 91 -11.38 -1.23 -1.99
C GLU A 91 -11.12 0.22 -1.55
N ILE A 92 -10.46 0.95 -2.40
CA ILE A 92 -10.27 2.39 -2.33
C ILE A 92 -11.09 3.05 -3.45
N GLU A 93 -11.59 4.25 -3.23
CA GLU A 93 -12.39 4.96 -4.21
C GLU A 93 -11.52 5.63 -5.28
N ASN A 94 -10.48 6.35 -4.85
CA ASN A 94 -9.70 7.18 -5.76
C ASN A 94 -8.28 7.44 -5.22
N ARG A 95 -7.48 8.13 -6.02
CA ARG A 95 -6.12 8.54 -5.62
C ARG A 95 -6.10 9.44 -4.38
N ALA A 96 -7.07 10.34 -4.23
CA ALA A 96 -7.08 11.31 -3.13
C ALA A 96 -7.18 10.63 -1.77
N VAL A 97 -8.05 9.62 -1.62
CA VAL A 97 -8.15 8.87 -0.36
C VAL A 97 -6.86 8.12 -0.03
N MET A 98 -6.10 7.67 -1.04
CA MET A 98 -4.80 7.07 -0.82
C MET A 98 -3.77 8.10 -0.32
N GLU A 99 -3.77 9.29 -0.94
CA GLU A 99 -2.88 10.38 -0.55
C GLU A 99 -3.17 10.85 0.89
N ASP A 100 -4.44 10.91 1.29
CA ASP A 100 -4.84 11.23 2.66
C ASP A 100 -4.29 10.20 3.68
N VAL A 101 -4.28 8.92 3.34
CA VAL A 101 -3.71 7.88 4.23
C VAL A 101 -2.22 8.11 4.46
N ILE A 102 -1.43 8.30 3.39
CA ILE A 102 0.03 8.46 3.51
C ILE A 102 0.45 9.83 4.03
N ALA A 103 -0.44 10.82 3.98
CA ALA A 103 -0.20 12.14 4.56
C ALA A 103 -0.36 12.18 6.08
N THR A 104 -0.90 11.13 6.69
CA THR A 104 -1.07 11.06 8.15
C THR A 104 0.27 11.15 8.89
N PRO A 105 0.31 11.74 10.11
CA PRO A 105 1.57 12.00 10.83
C PRO A 105 2.49 10.80 11.01
N LYS A 106 1.91 9.60 11.21
CA LYS A 106 2.72 8.38 11.42
C LYS A 106 3.18 7.72 10.12
N LEU A 107 2.50 7.96 8.98
CA LEU A 107 2.88 7.37 7.70
C LEU A 107 3.69 8.31 6.82
N ALA A 108 3.56 9.62 6.98
CA ALA A 108 4.31 10.62 6.22
C ALA A 108 5.84 10.39 6.23
N PRO A 109 6.47 9.96 7.37
CA PRO A 109 7.91 9.65 7.36
C PRO A 109 8.30 8.48 6.47
N GLY A 110 7.35 7.61 6.06
CA GLY A 110 7.56 6.54 5.09
C GLY A 110 7.82 7.04 3.66
N ASN A 111 7.54 8.32 3.38
CA ASN A 111 7.77 8.99 2.10
C ASN A 111 7.22 8.23 0.90
N TYR A 112 6.01 7.71 1.01
CA TYR A 112 5.38 6.92 -0.03
C TYR A 112 4.99 7.73 -1.27
N ARG A 113 4.97 7.05 -2.42
CA ARG A 113 4.33 7.48 -3.66
C ARG A 113 3.19 6.54 -3.99
N VAL A 114 2.19 7.06 -4.70
CA VAL A 114 0.96 6.35 -5.06
C VAL A 114 1.01 5.93 -6.53
N VAL A 115 0.61 4.69 -6.80
CA VAL A 115 0.20 4.22 -8.13
C VAL A 115 -1.25 3.78 -8.03
N HIS A 116 -2.09 4.36 -8.87
CA HIS A 116 -3.53 4.13 -8.88
C HIS A 116 -4.08 4.31 -10.29
N TYR A 117 -5.08 3.53 -10.62
CA TYR A 117 -5.89 3.60 -11.82
C TYR A 117 -7.33 3.29 -11.47
N ASP A 118 -8.26 4.00 -12.10
CA ASP A 118 -9.67 3.73 -11.96
C ASP A 118 -10.00 2.37 -12.60
N SER A 119 -10.76 1.56 -11.89
CA SER A 119 -11.24 0.27 -12.34
C SER A 119 -12.62 0.39 -13.03
N PRO A 120 -13.04 -0.59 -13.80
CA PRO A 120 -14.39 -0.61 -14.36
C PRO A 120 -15.47 -1.06 -13.34
N ASP A 121 -15.17 -1.21 -12.07
CA ASP A 121 -16.16 -1.60 -11.06
C ASP A 121 -17.20 -0.49 -10.86
N ALA A 122 -18.47 -0.81 -11.13
CA ALA A 122 -19.56 0.15 -11.03
C ALA A 122 -19.75 0.74 -9.61
N ARG A 123 -19.17 0.12 -8.59
CA ARG A 123 -19.19 0.64 -7.22
C ARG A 123 -18.17 1.75 -6.99
N GLY A 124 -17.26 1.99 -7.96
CA GLY A 124 -16.17 2.93 -7.79
C GLY A 124 -15.13 2.46 -6.76
N VAL A 125 -14.81 1.16 -6.73
CA VAL A 125 -13.75 0.63 -5.87
C VAL A 125 -12.60 0.12 -6.70
N ASP A 126 -11.41 0.53 -6.32
CA ASP A 126 -10.18 0.31 -7.04
C ASP A 126 -9.15 -0.46 -6.25
N VAL A 127 -8.06 -0.76 -6.93
CA VAL A 127 -6.83 -1.25 -6.35
C VAL A 127 -5.69 -0.27 -6.62
N GLY A 128 -4.74 -0.22 -5.72
CA GLY A 128 -3.56 0.61 -5.91
C GLY A 128 -2.40 0.12 -5.06
N PHE A 129 -1.29 0.82 -5.12
CA PHE A 129 -0.21 0.55 -4.20
C PHE A 129 0.59 1.81 -3.86
N PHE A 130 1.17 1.77 -2.68
CA PHE A 130 2.18 2.70 -2.21
C PHE A 130 3.55 2.07 -2.41
N TYR A 131 4.53 2.85 -2.81
CA TYR A 131 5.92 2.41 -2.86
C TYR A 131 6.85 3.48 -2.30
N ARG A 132 7.99 3.07 -1.80
CA ARG A 132 9.02 3.98 -1.30
C ARG A 132 10.03 4.30 -2.40
N PRO A 133 10.13 5.57 -2.83
CA PRO A 133 11.01 5.97 -3.93
C PRO A 133 12.50 5.93 -3.58
N ASP A 134 12.85 5.86 -2.30
CA ASP A 134 14.21 5.64 -1.82
C ASP A 134 14.70 4.19 -2.01
N VAL A 135 13.76 3.24 -2.25
CA VAL A 135 14.05 1.83 -2.48
C VAL A 135 13.76 1.42 -3.93
N PHE A 136 12.69 1.98 -4.53
CA PHE A 136 12.24 1.66 -5.87
C PHE A 136 12.21 2.88 -6.78
N LYS A 137 12.67 2.70 -8.01
CA LYS A 137 12.40 3.61 -9.11
C LYS A 137 11.26 3.07 -9.94
N LEU A 138 10.18 3.83 -10.07
CA LEU A 138 9.08 3.49 -10.97
C LEU A 138 9.52 3.71 -12.42
N GLU A 139 9.69 2.62 -13.18
CA GLU A 139 10.04 2.68 -14.61
C GLU A 139 8.80 2.80 -15.49
N GLY A 140 7.65 2.31 -15.02
CA GLY A 140 6.36 2.40 -15.71
C GLY A 140 5.28 1.68 -14.94
N SER A 141 4.02 1.99 -15.26
CA SER A 141 2.86 1.32 -14.72
C SER A 141 1.71 1.37 -15.73
N GLN A 142 0.83 0.39 -15.68
CA GLN A 142 -0.37 0.34 -16.51
C GLN A 142 -1.46 -0.48 -15.83
N ALA A 143 -2.72 -0.12 -16.06
CA ALA A 143 -3.86 -0.97 -15.74
C ALA A 143 -3.99 -2.07 -16.80
N ILE A 144 -4.08 -3.32 -16.35
CA ILE A 144 -4.31 -4.46 -17.24
C ILE A 144 -5.74 -4.94 -17.02
N LYS A 145 -6.60 -4.71 -18.02
CA LYS A 145 -7.97 -5.19 -17.96
C LYS A 145 -7.99 -6.71 -18.14
N PHE A 146 -8.53 -7.40 -17.17
CA PHE A 146 -8.75 -8.84 -17.26
C PHE A 146 -10.16 -9.14 -17.79
N ASN A 147 -10.26 -9.87 -18.87
CA ASN A 147 -11.53 -10.34 -19.41
C ASN A 147 -11.61 -11.86 -19.24
N MET A 148 -12.55 -12.32 -18.41
CA MET A 148 -12.79 -13.75 -18.23
C MET A 148 -13.69 -14.28 -19.34
N PRO A 149 -13.23 -15.22 -20.18
CA PRO A 149 -14.07 -15.82 -21.21
C PRO A 149 -15.32 -16.47 -20.61
N GLY A 150 -16.49 -16.17 -21.18
CA GLY A 150 -17.78 -16.69 -20.70
C GLY A 150 -18.33 -16.01 -19.43
N ARG A 151 -17.65 -15.01 -18.89
CA ARG A 151 -18.09 -14.25 -17.71
C ARG A 151 -17.94 -12.74 -17.97
N PRO A 152 -18.83 -12.14 -18.79
CA PRO A 152 -18.79 -10.71 -19.10
C PRO A 152 -19.08 -9.82 -17.87
N ASP A 153 -19.71 -10.41 -16.85
CA ASP A 153 -20.02 -9.81 -15.56
C ASP A 153 -18.87 -9.91 -14.54
N PHE A 154 -17.74 -10.51 -14.92
CA PHE A 154 -16.60 -10.63 -14.01
C PHE A 154 -16.02 -9.24 -13.74
N ARG A 155 -15.97 -8.89 -12.47
CA ARG A 155 -15.43 -7.61 -12.00
C ARG A 155 -13.90 -7.67 -12.00
N THR A 156 -13.29 -6.73 -12.69
CA THR A 156 -11.82 -6.63 -12.77
C THR A 156 -11.38 -5.31 -12.22
#